data_e9511c33e9153d698d47106ed335a663
#
_entry.id   e9511c33e9153d698d47106ed335a663
#
_cell.length_a   1.000
_cell.length_b   1.000
_cell.length_c   1.000
_cell.angle_alpha   90.00
_cell.angle_beta   90.00
_cell.angle_gamma   90.00
#
_symmetry.space_group_name_H-M   'P 1'
#
loop_
_entity.id
_entity.type
_entity.pdbx_description
1 polymer ?
#
loop_
_entity_poly.entity_id
_entity_poly.type
_entity_poly.pdbx_seq_one_letter_code
_entity_poly.pdbx_strand_id
1 'polypeptide(L)'
;CHDHKYDPLTQKDFYSLFAFFNNIEAAPETNGGEKNGLQPPTARLGTAEQQKKLAEASAGVKKLDPLVQNAKKIALNEKNAKKKKQLMQKARDLVSKKNVLVRQNNELSRLMQTAMVMRERKTVRKTFLRKRGQYDDPGEEVTRNTPAFLPPMKKKGEIASRMDLAEWFVDRKNPLTARAAVNRFWQQFFGVGLVK
;
A
#
# COMPACT_ATOMS: atom_id res chain seq x y z
N CYS A 1 -27.18 -11.71 3.54
CA CYS A 1 -26.63 -11.19 4.79
C CYS A 1 -27.67 -10.34 5.50
N HIS A 2 -27.69 -10.41 6.82
CA HIS A 2 -28.58 -9.68 7.71
C HIS A 2 -27.81 -9.34 8.99
N ASP A 3 -28.39 -8.54 9.87
CA ASP A 3 -27.83 -8.27 11.19
C ASP A 3 -27.70 -9.58 11.98
N HIS A 4 -26.66 -9.69 12.82
CA HIS A 4 -26.44 -10.90 13.58
C HIS A 4 -27.58 -11.11 14.57
N LYS A 5 -28.15 -12.32 14.60
CA LYS A 5 -29.39 -12.59 15.37
C LYS A 5 -29.19 -12.46 16.89
N TYR A 6 -28.02 -12.81 17.38
CA TYR A 6 -27.75 -12.92 18.84
C TYR A 6 -26.71 -11.91 19.36
N ASP A 7 -25.92 -11.32 18.46
CA ASP A 7 -24.89 -10.35 18.80
C ASP A 7 -25.27 -8.94 18.34
N PRO A 8 -24.82 -7.89 19.03
CA PRO A 8 -25.12 -6.51 18.68
C PRO A 8 -24.33 -6.01 17.45
N LEU A 9 -24.00 -6.92 16.53
CA LEU A 9 -23.30 -6.63 15.27
C LEU A 9 -24.29 -6.48 14.13
N THR A 10 -24.31 -5.29 13.55
CA THR A 10 -25.14 -5.00 12.39
C THR A 10 -24.40 -5.28 11.09
N GLN A 11 -25.14 -5.46 10.00
CA GLN A 11 -24.57 -5.52 8.66
C GLN A 11 -23.79 -4.24 8.34
N LYS A 12 -24.25 -3.10 8.82
CA LYS A 12 -23.56 -1.79 8.68
C LYS A 12 -22.20 -1.79 9.36
N ASP A 13 -22.10 -2.34 10.57
CA ASP A 13 -20.82 -2.46 11.28
C ASP A 13 -19.82 -3.33 10.49
N PHE A 14 -20.29 -4.44 9.93
CA PHE A 14 -19.46 -5.29 9.10
C PHE A 14 -18.89 -4.54 7.88
N TYR A 15 -19.73 -3.85 7.11
CA TYR A 15 -19.26 -3.11 5.94
C TYR A 15 -18.44 -1.87 6.30
N SER A 16 -18.67 -1.28 7.46
CA SER A 16 -17.82 -0.18 7.97
C SER A 16 -16.42 -0.67 8.33
N LEU A 17 -16.27 -1.86 8.92
CA LEU A 17 -14.97 -2.50 9.12
C LEU A 17 -14.34 -2.94 7.78
N PHE A 18 -15.12 -3.53 6.88
CA PHE A 18 -14.68 -3.91 5.55
C PHE A 18 -14.11 -2.73 4.76
N ALA A 19 -14.66 -1.52 4.95
CA ALA A 19 -14.21 -0.31 4.27
C ALA A 19 -12.73 0.04 4.52
N PHE A 20 -12.14 -0.38 5.66
CA PHE A 20 -10.70 -0.22 5.91
C PHE A 20 -9.84 -1.04 4.93
N PHE A 21 -10.34 -2.18 4.49
CA PHE A 21 -9.61 -3.11 3.63
C PHE A 21 -10.01 -3.01 2.16
N ASN A 22 -11.18 -2.44 1.86
CA ASN A 22 -11.65 -2.25 0.49
C ASN A 22 -10.83 -1.22 -0.31
N ASN A 23 -10.00 -0.41 0.34
CA ASN A 23 -9.18 0.63 -0.28
C ASN A 23 -7.72 0.21 -0.54
N ILE A 24 -7.45 -1.07 -0.72
CA ILE A 24 -6.10 -1.56 -0.97
C ILE A 24 -5.76 -1.40 -2.45
N GLU A 25 -4.56 -0.91 -2.75
CA GLU A 25 -3.96 -0.90 -4.07
C GLU A 25 -3.41 -2.30 -4.38
N ALA A 26 -4.30 -3.28 -4.50
CA ALA A 26 -3.93 -4.64 -4.88
C ALA A 26 -4.76 -5.09 -6.07
N ALA A 27 -4.10 -5.78 -7.00
CA ALA A 27 -4.75 -6.57 -8.03
C ALA A 27 -4.27 -8.02 -7.82
N PRO A 28 -4.87 -8.77 -6.89
CA PRO A 28 -4.37 -10.08 -6.47
C PRO A 28 -4.35 -11.12 -7.59
N GLU A 29 -5.10 -10.88 -8.65
CA GLU A 29 -5.26 -11.83 -9.75
C GLU A 29 -4.53 -11.43 -11.04
N THR A 30 -3.76 -10.35 -11.05
CA THR A 30 -2.98 -10.00 -12.23
C THR A 30 -1.73 -10.88 -12.31
N ASN A 31 -1.59 -11.58 -13.43
CA ASN A 31 -0.50 -12.51 -13.79
C ASN A 31 0.90 -11.85 -13.88
N GLY A 32 1.15 -10.79 -13.17
CA GLY A 32 2.39 -10.03 -13.16
C GLY A 32 3.14 -10.13 -11.82
N GLY A 33 3.23 -11.30 -11.23
CA GLY A 33 4.08 -11.50 -10.05
C GLY A 33 5.53 -11.10 -10.36
N GLU A 34 6.18 -10.41 -9.42
CA GLU A 34 7.62 -10.22 -9.50
C GLU A 34 8.32 -11.57 -9.60
N LYS A 35 9.55 -11.59 -10.11
CA LYS A 35 10.36 -12.81 -10.36
C LYS A 35 10.44 -13.78 -9.16
N ASN A 36 10.14 -13.32 -7.96
CA ASN A 36 10.16 -14.12 -6.72
C ASN A 36 8.76 -14.47 -6.19
N GLY A 37 7.71 -14.40 -7.00
CA GLY A 37 6.33 -14.71 -6.58
C GLY A 37 5.66 -13.64 -5.70
N LEU A 38 6.30 -12.49 -5.46
CA LEU A 38 5.73 -11.39 -4.71
C LEU A 38 4.74 -10.60 -5.58
N GLN A 39 3.55 -10.37 -5.06
CA GLN A 39 2.52 -9.57 -5.72
C GLN A 39 2.62 -8.09 -5.31
N PRO A 40 2.50 -7.14 -6.24
CA PRO A 40 2.43 -5.73 -5.90
C PRO A 40 1.15 -5.41 -5.08
N PRO A 41 1.16 -4.36 -4.26
CA PRO A 41 2.27 -3.45 -4.01
C PRO A 41 3.33 -4.02 -3.07
N THR A 42 4.59 -3.76 -3.41
CA THR A 42 5.75 -4.19 -2.62
C THR A 42 6.50 -3.00 -2.04
N ALA A 43 7.18 -3.21 -0.92
CA ALA A 43 8.10 -2.26 -0.32
C ALA A 43 9.47 -2.92 -0.10
N ARG A 44 10.53 -2.16 -0.32
CA ARG A 44 11.89 -2.59 -0.02
C ARG A 44 12.23 -2.26 1.42
N LEU A 45 12.67 -3.27 2.15
CA LEU A 45 13.06 -3.17 3.55
C LEU A 45 14.58 -3.03 3.59
N GLY A 46 15.05 -1.90 4.10
CA GLY A 46 16.47 -1.61 4.25
C GLY A 46 16.71 -0.67 5.41
N THR A 47 17.98 -0.49 5.78
CA THR A 47 18.35 0.52 6.76
C THR A 47 17.98 1.93 6.28
N ALA A 48 17.85 2.88 7.21
CA ALA A 48 17.53 4.26 6.86
C ALA A 48 18.56 4.85 5.86
N GLU A 49 19.83 4.48 6.00
CA GLU A 49 20.90 4.89 5.10
C GLU A 49 20.71 4.30 3.68
N GLN A 50 20.40 3.00 3.58
CA GLN A 50 20.14 2.35 2.30
C GLN A 50 18.91 2.96 1.60
N GLN A 51 17.84 3.22 2.35
CA GLN A 51 16.64 3.86 1.82
C GLN A 51 16.95 5.28 1.32
N LYS A 52 17.75 6.05 2.05
CA LYS A 52 18.18 7.40 1.63
C LYS A 52 18.98 7.35 0.34
N LYS A 53 20.01 6.50 0.25
CA LYS A 53 20.80 6.31 -0.99
C LYS A 53 19.94 5.87 -2.17
N LEU A 54 18.99 4.97 -1.95
CA LEU A 54 18.04 4.52 -2.99
C LEU A 54 17.14 5.67 -3.48
N ALA A 55 16.63 6.48 -2.55
CA ALA A 55 15.81 7.64 -2.87
C ALA A 55 16.58 8.69 -3.67
N GLU A 56 17.83 8.99 -3.28
CA GLU A 56 18.74 9.92 -3.98
C GLU A 56 19.05 9.44 -5.40
N ALA A 57 19.42 8.16 -5.57
CA ALA A 57 19.69 7.56 -6.88
C ALA A 57 18.42 7.61 -7.78
N SER A 58 17.27 7.26 -7.22
CA SER A 58 15.99 7.29 -7.93
C SER A 58 15.58 8.71 -8.35
N ALA A 59 15.78 9.70 -7.46
CA ALA A 59 15.52 11.10 -7.77
C ALA A 59 16.47 11.62 -8.86
N GLY A 60 17.74 11.21 -8.82
CA GLY A 60 18.74 11.53 -9.85
C GLY A 60 18.34 10.98 -11.21
N VAL A 61 17.91 9.74 -11.29
CA VAL A 61 17.40 9.12 -12.53
C VAL A 61 16.19 9.89 -13.08
N LYS A 62 15.21 10.21 -12.22
CA LYS A 62 14.02 10.97 -12.61
C LYS A 62 14.35 12.37 -13.14
N LYS A 63 15.36 13.04 -12.59
CA LYS A 63 15.81 14.37 -13.07
C LYS A 63 16.54 14.28 -14.42
N LEU A 64 17.35 13.23 -14.63
CA LEU A 64 18.12 13.07 -15.86
C LEU A 64 17.28 12.56 -17.03
N ASP A 65 16.19 11.86 -16.78
CA ASP A 65 15.35 11.27 -17.82
C ASP A 65 14.83 12.30 -18.84
N PRO A 66 14.16 13.39 -18.43
CA PRO A 66 13.68 14.41 -19.36
C PRO A 66 14.85 15.14 -20.07
N LEU A 67 15.99 15.32 -19.39
CA LEU A 67 17.16 15.96 -19.99
C LEU A 67 17.75 15.09 -21.08
N VAL A 68 17.86 13.79 -20.88
CA VAL A 68 18.31 12.81 -21.88
C VAL A 68 17.38 12.80 -23.09
N GLN A 69 16.06 12.75 -22.85
CA GLN A 69 15.07 12.75 -23.93
C GLN A 69 15.14 14.04 -24.76
N ASN A 70 15.26 15.18 -24.10
CA ASN A 70 15.37 16.48 -24.76
C ASN A 70 16.67 16.60 -25.55
N ALA A 71 17.82 16.23 -24.96
CA ALA A 71 19.12 16.26 -25.64
C ALA A 71 19.12 15.36 -26.89
N LYS A 72 18.51 14.18 -26.83
CA LYS A 72 18.35 13.28 -27.99
C LYS A 72 17.49 13.91 -29.10
N LYS A 73 16.35 14.51 -28.73
CA LYS A 73 15.45 15.17 -29.69
C LYS A 73 16.16 16.32 -30.42
N ILE A 74 16.87 17.18 -29.67
CA ILE A 74 17.61 18.32 -30.23
C ILE A 74 18.73 17.82 -31.16
N ALA A 75 19.48 16.79 -30.76
CA ALA A 75 20.56 16.22 -31.58
C ALA A 75 20.05 15.57 -32.84
N LEU A 76 18.86 14.96 -32.86
CA LEU A 76 18.26 14.36 -34.06
C LEU A 76 17.78 15.41 -35.06
N ASN A 77 17.25 16.54 -34.58
CA ASN A 77 16.68 17.60 -35.41
C ASN A 77 17.72 18.59 -35.98
N GLU A 78 18.98 18.52 -35.50
CA GLU A 78 20.04 19.39 -35.98
C GLU A 78 20.51 19.01 -37.39
N LYS A 79 20.49 19.98 -38.31
CA LYS A 79 20.88 19.79 -39.72
C LYS A 79 22.37 19.93 -39.95
N ASN A 80 23.07 20.73 -39.10
CA ASN A 80 24.50 20.96 -39.24
C ASN A 80 25.29 19.77 -38.69
N ALA A 81 26.04 19.08 -39.52
CA ALA A 81 26.76 17.84 -39.16
C ALA A 81 27.74 18.02 -37.99
N LYS A 82 28.48 19.16 -37.93
CA LYS A 82 29.44 19.43 -36.83
C LYS A 82 28.72 19.68 -35.48
N LYS A 83 27.65 20.47 -35.51
CA LYS A 83 26.81 20.72 -34.31
C LYS A 83 26.09 19.44 -33.87
N LYS A 84 25.55 18.67 -34.82
CA LYS A 84 24.91 17.38 -34.56
C LYS A 84 25.84 16.42 -33.81
N LYS A 85 27.11 16.30 -34.25
CA LYS A 85 28.10 15.45 -33.57
C LYS A 85 28.36 15.89 -32.13
N GLN A 86 28.47 17.20 -31.88
CA GLN A 86 28.67 17.76 -30.52
C GLN A 86 27.43 17.52 -29.63
N LEU A 87 26.23 17.72 -30.17
CA LEU A 87 24.98 17.48 -29.41
C LEU A 87 24.79 16.00 -29.10
N MET A 88 25.12 15.12 -30.04
CA MET A 88 25.10 13.68 -29.78
C MET A 88 26.09 13.26 -28.72
N GLN A 89 27.29 13.87 -28.68
CA GLN A 89 28.24 13.58 -27.61
C GLN A 89 27.68 14.00 -26.23
N LYS A 90 27.13 15.21 -26.11
CA LYS A 90 26.46 15.66 -24.88
C LYS A 90 25.31 14.73 -24.45
N ALA A 91 24.51 14.25 -25.40
CA ALA A 91 23.44 13.30 -25.11
C ALA A 91 23.99 11.96 -24.59
N ARG A 92 25.10 11.46 -25.17
CA ARG A 92 25.79 10.24 -24.70
C ARG A 92 26.32 10.41 -23.27
N ASP A 93 26.91 11.56 -22.95
CA ASP A 93 27.43 11.85 -21.60
C ASP A 93 26.30 11.87 -20.56
N LEU A 94 25.15 12.45 -20.87
CA LEU A 94 23.95 12.41 -20.03
C LEU A 94 23.42 10.99 -19.85
N VAL A 95 23.39 10.19 -20.92
CA VAL A 95 22.99 8.77 -20.86
C VAL A 95 23.95 7.99 -19.97
N SER A 96 25.27 8.21 -20.09
CA SER A 96 26.27 7.55 -19.26
C SER A 96 26.06 7.87 -17.78
N LYS A 97 25.88 9.15 -17.43
CA LYS A 97 25.55 9.58 -16.06
C LYS A 97 24.29 8.93 -15.54
N LYS A 98 23.22 8.90 -16.33
CA LYS A 98 21.98 8.21 -15.96
C LYS A 98 22.21 6.71 -15.72
N ASN A 99 22.96 6.02 -16.58
CA ASN A 99 23.23 4.60 -16.45
C ASN A 99 24.01 4.25 -15.18
N VAL A 100 24.92 5.10 -14.75
CA VAL A 100 25.62 4.93 -13.46
C VAL A 100 24.62 4.95 -12.29
N LEU A 101 23.71 5.93 -12.26
CA LEU A 101 22.68 6.01 -11.22
C LEU A 101 21.70 4.83 -11.28
N VAL A 102 21.34 4.36 -12.47
CA VAL A 102 20.50 3.18 -12.66
C VAL A 102 21.17 1.92 -12.12
N ARG A 103 22.49 1.75 -12.37
CA ARG A 103 23.26 0.63 -11.81
C ARG A 103 23.30 0.69 -10.29
N GLN A 104 23.61 1.84 -9.70
CA GLN A 104 23.60 2.03 -8.24
C GLN A 104 22.23 1.73 -7.65
N ASN A 105 21.16 2.20 -8.27
CA ASN A 105 19.79 1.92 -7.84
C ASN A 105 19.48 0.41 -7.87
N ASN A 106 19.92 -0.29 -8.92
CA ASN A 106 19.69 -1.73 -9.07
C ASN A 106 20.50 -2.55 -8.05
N GLU A 107 21.75 -2.17 -7.79
CA GLU A 107 22.61 -2.82 -6.79
C GLU A 107 22.03 -2.65 -5.38
N LEU A 108 21.69 -1.42 -4.98
CA LEU A 108 21.03 -1.15 -3.70
C LEU A 108 19.72 -1.94 -3.58
N SER A 109 18.95 -1.99 -4.66
CA SER A 109 17.68 -2.72 -4.69
C SER A 109 17.84 -4.24 -4.51
N ARG A 110 18.94 -4.82 -5.01
CA ARG A 110 19.24 -6.26 -4.85
C ARG A 110 19.66 -6.59 -3.42
N LEU A 111 20.30 -5.67 -2.72
CA LEU A 111 20.74 -5.85 -1.33
C LEU A 111 19.60 -5.70 -0.32
N MET A 112 18.46 -5.12 -0.72
CA MET A 112 17.31 -4.89 0.14
C MET A 112 16.28 -6.01 -0.01
N GLN A 113 15.80 -6.51 1.12
CA GLN A 113 14.67 -7.43 1.12
C GLN A 113 13.40 -6.72 0.62
N THR A 114 12.58 -7.47 -0.11
CA THR A 114 11.29 -6.95 -0.60
C THR A 114 10.17 -7.69 0.13
N ALA A 115 9.20 -6.94 0.64
CA ALA A 115 8.00 -7.49 1.25
C ALA A 115 6.74 -6.98 0.56
N MET A 116 5.71 -7.81 0.52
CA MET A 116 4.37 -7.37 0.13
C MET A 116 3.81 -6.46 1.22
N VAL A 117 3.19 -5.36 0.81
CA VAL A 117 2.62 -4.39 1.74
C VAL A 117 1.20 -4.03 1.33
N MET A 118 0.37 -3.74 2.30
CA MET A 118 -0.94 -3.16 2.06
C MET A 118 -0.80 -1.65 1.86
N ARG A 119 -0.93 -1.17 0.62
CA ARG A 119 -0.89 0.26 0.30
C ARG A 119 -2.29 0.79 0.06
N GLU A 120 -2.60 1.94 0.64
CA GLU A 120 -3.84 2.66 0.37
C GLU A 120 -3.84 3.23 -1.06
N ARG A 121 -4.99 3.16 -1.71
CA ARG A 121 -5.20 3.86 -2.98
C ARG A 121 -5.22 5.37 -2.75
N LYS A 122 -4.71 6.14 -3.71
CA LYS A 122 -4.75 7.61 -3.67
C LYS A 122 -6.19 8.14 -3.65
N THR A 123 -7.07 7.51 -4.43
CA THR A 123 -8.50 7.80 -4.45
C THR A 123 -9.22 6.77 -3.59
N VAL A 124 -9.89 7.24 -2.55
CA VAL A 124 -10.64 6.37 -1.64
C VAL A 124 -11.78 5.70 -2.39
N ARG A 125 -11.83 4.37 -2.32
CA ARG A 125 -12.94 3.60 -2.89
C ARG A 125 -14.15 3.71 -1.99
N LYS A 126 -15.29 4.07 -2.57
CA LYS A 126 -16.58 4.05 -1.88
C LYS A 126 -16.96 2.61 -1.51
N THR A 127 -17.48 2.45 -0.32
CA THR A 127 -17.97 1.16 0.19
C THR A 127 -19.46 1.26 0.45
N PHE A 128 -20.20 0.27 0.00
CA PHE A 128 -21.64 0.24 0.12
C PHE A 128 -22.06 -1.01 0.89
N LEU A 129 -23.08 -0.88 1.71
CA LEU A 129 -23.80 -1.99 2.26
C LEU A 129 -24.43 -2.79 1.10
N ARG A 130 -24.34 -4.13 1.13
CA ARG A 130 -24.90 -4.99 0.09
C ARG A 130 -26.23 -5.56 0.54
N LYS A 131 -27.30 -5.23 -0.17
CA LYS A 131 -28.62 -5.73 0.15
C LYS A 131 -28.64 -7.25 0.02
N ARG A 132 -29.03 -7.93 1.08
CA ARG A 132 -29.03 -9.40 1.18
C ARG A 132 -27.70 -10.05 0.81
N GLY A 133 -26.57 -9.29 0.87
CA GLY A 133 -25.25 -9.76 0.47
C GLY A 133 -25.02 -9.83 -1.04
N GLN A 134 -25.96 -9.38 -1.86
CA GLN A 134 -25.81 -9.35 -3.32
C GLN A 134 -24.79 -8.30 -3.73
N TYR A 135 -23.79 -8.74 -4.45
CA TYR A 135 -22.63 -7.91 -4.84
C TYR A 135 -23.01 -6.78 -5.81
N ASP A 136 -23.98 -7.00 -6.66
CA ASP A 136 -24.49 -6.10 -7.70
C ASP A 136 -25.66 -5.18 -7.23
N ASP A 137 -26.18 -5.39 -6.01
CA ASP A 137 -27.21 -4.53 -5.42
C ASP A 137 -26.64 -3.68 -4.25
N PRO A 138 -26.01 -2.51 -4.57
CA PRO A 138 -25.49 -1.60 -3.56
C PRO A 138 -26.63 -0.86 -2.85
N GLY A 139 -26.56 -0.83 -1.53
CA GLY A 139 -27.45 -0.04 -0.68
C GLY A 139 -26.79 1.28 -0.26
N GLU A 140 -26.91 1.61 1.03
CA GLU A 140 -26.34 2.82 1.64
C GLU A 140 -24.81 2.84 1.55
N GLU A 141 -24.23 4.01 1.26
CA GLU A 141 -22.77 4.22 1.36
C GLU A 141 -22.35 4.23 2.83
N VAL A 142 -21.33 3.46 3.17
CA VAL A 142 -20.78 3.39 4.52
C VAL A 142 -19.36 3.91 4.57
N THR A 143 -19.02 4.55 5.69
CA THR A 143 -17.67 5.04 5.96
C THR A 143 -16.94 4.10 6.92
N ARG A 144 -15.60 4.19 6.95
CA ARG A 144 -14.77 3.45 7.89
C ARG A 144 -15.14 3.77 9.32
N ASN A 145 -15.58 2.79 10.05
CA ASN A 145 -15.94 2.92 11.46
C ASN A 145 -15.82 1.59 12.19
N THR A 146 -15.83 1.65 13.53
CA THR A 146 -15.86 0.49 14.44
C THR A 146 -17.31 0.19 14.83
N PRO A 147 -17.61 -1.03 15.32
CA PRO A 147 -18.95 -1.39 15.76
C PRO A 147 -19.52 -0.41 16.79
N ALA A 148 -20.78 -0.03 16.60
CA ALA A 148 -21.41 1.03 17.39
C ALA A 148 -21.54 0.72 18.89
N PHE A 149 -21.58 -0.55 19.26
CA PHE A 149 -21.68 -0.99 20.66
C PHE A 149 -20.33 -0.99 21.40
N LEU A 150 -19.23 -0.76 20.69
CA LEU A 150 -17.88 -0.69 21.27
C LEU A 150 -17.41 0.77 21.43
N PRO A 151 -16.39 1.03 22.26
CA PRO A 151 -15.84 2.36 22.40
C PRO A 151 -15.44 2.95 21.03
N PRO A 152 -15.75 4.22 20.76
CA PRO A 152 -15.48 4.83 19.47
C PRO A 152 -13.98 4.93 19.21
N MET A 153 -13.60 4.73 17.95
CA MET A 153 -12.22 4.86 17.49
C MET A 153 -11.81 6.33 17.40
N LYS A 154 -10.59 6.62 17.81
CA LYS A 154 -9.96 7.94 17.62
C LYS A 154 -9.34 8.00 16.23
N LYS A 155 -9.74 8.98 15.42
CA LYS A 155 -9.17 9.25 14.11
C LYS A 155 -8.08 10.32 14.21
N LYS A 156 -6.94 10.11 13.56
CA LYS A 156 -5.85 11.11 13.46
C LYS A 156 -6.02 12.06 12.26
N GLY A 157 -6.87 11.71 11.31
CA GLY A 157 -7.15 12.48 10.09
C GLY A 157 -8.64 12.56 9.79
N GLU A 158 -9.00 13.18 8.66
CA GLU A 158 -10.39 13.25 8.20
C GLU A 158 -10.98 11.86 7.95
N ILE A 159 -10.19 10.98 7.34
CA ILE A 159 -10.56 9.60 7.02
C ILE A 159 -9.78 8.67 7.93
N ALA A 160 -10.49 7.76 8.60
CA ALA A 160 -9.89 6.76 9.45
C ALA A 160 -8.94 5.85 8.66
N SER A 161 -7.75 5.63 9.19
CA SER A 161 -6.74 4.76 8.62
C SER A 161 -6.75 3.36 9.26
N ARG A 162 -6.11 2.38 8.61
CA ARG A 162 -5.90 1.06 9.20
C ARG A 162 -5.02 1.10 10.45
N MET A 163 -4.16 2.12 10.57
CA MET A 163 -3.36 2.32 11.78
C MET A 163 -4.25 2.76 12.95
N ASP A 164 -5.21 3.67 12.70
CA ASP A 164 -6.18 4.06 13.73
C ASP A 164 -7.01 2.85 14.19
N LEU A 165 -7.40 1.98 13.25
CA LEU A 165 -8.08 0.72 13.57
C LEU A 165 -7.18 -0.21 14.41
N ALA A 166 -5.90 -0.34 14.07
CA ALA A 166 -4.96 -1.17 14.83
C ALA A 166 -4.76 -0.64 16.25
N GLU A 167 -4.58 0.67 16.40
CA GLU A 167 -4.48 1.31 17.72
C GLU A 167 -5.76 1.11 18.54
N TRP A 168 -6.92 1.19 17.91
CA TRP A 168 -8.20 0.93 18.57
C TRP A 168 -8.31 -0.52 19.06
N PHE A 169 -7.84 -1.50 18.29
CA PHE A 169 -7.85 -2.90 18.70
C PHE A 169 -7.03 -3.15 19.96
N VAL A 170 -5.89 -2.47 20.10
CA VAL A 170 -5.00 -2.64 21.27
C VAL A 170 -5.24 -1.61 22.38
N ASP A 171 -6.21 -0.71 22.21
CA ASP A 171 -6.56 0.26 23.25
C ASP A 171 -7.07 -0.49 24.50
N ARG A 172 -6.57 -0.09 25.68
CA ARG A 172 -6.99 -0.67 26.98
C ARG A 172 -8.50 -0.53 27.26
N LYS A 173 -9.15 0.43 26.58
CA LYS A 173 -10.59 0.63 26.69
C LYS A 173 -11.40 -0.35 25.84
N ASN A 174 -10.76 -1.05 24.89
CA ASN A 174 -11.43 -2.08 24.10
C ASN A 174 -11.62 -3.35 24.96
N PRO A 175 -12.85 -3.69 25.34
CA PRO A 175 -13.09 -4.78 26.29
C PRO A 175 -12.94 -6.16 25.67
N LEU A 176 -12.98 -6.28 24.34
CA LEU A 176 -13.06 -7.57 23.65
C LEU A 176 -11.71 -8.16 23.28
N THR A 177 -10.76 -7.35 22.81
CA THR A 177 -9.50 -7.86 22.24
C THR A 177 -8.72 -8.70 23.23
N ALA A 178 -8.49 -8.17 24.45
CA ALA A 178 -7.75 -8.89 25.48
C ALA A 178 -8.51 -10.17 25.92
N ARG A 179 -9.83 -10.09 26.08
CA ARG A 179 -10.66 -11.23 26.49
C ARG A 179 -10.64 -12.33 25.45
N ALA A 180 -10.82 -11.98 24.18
CA ALA A 180 -10.78 -12.95 23.09
C ALA A 180 -9.40 -13.61 22.95
N ALA A 181 -8.31 -12.83 23.05
CA ALA A 181 -6.95 -13.35 23.00
C ALA A 181 -6.67 -14.32 24.16
N VAL A 182 -6.98 -13.93 25.39
CA VAL A 182 -6.80 -14.78 26.58
C VAL A 182 -7.62 -16.05 26.45
N ASN A 183 -8.89 -15.96 26.06
CA ASN A 183 -9.75 -17.13 25.90
C ASN A 183 -9.21 -18.12 24.84
N ARG A 184 -8.69 -17.62 23.70
CA ARG A 184 -8.05 -18.44 22.67
C ARG A 184 -6.78 -19.12 23.16
N PHE A 185 -5.88 -18.39 23.82
CA PHE A 185 -4.67 -18.97 24.38
C PHE A 185 -4.99 -19.99 25.46
N TRP A 186 -5.92 -19.70 26.32
CA TRP A 186 -6.39 -20.64 27.34
C TRP A 186 -6.90 -21.95 26.72
N GLN A 187 -7.73 -21.83 25.69
CA GLN A 187 -8.24 -23.00 24.96
C GLN A 187 -7.11 -23.84 24.33
N GLN A 188 -6.06 -23.20 23.80
CA GLN A 188 -4.92 -23.90 23.23
C GLN A 188 -4.14 -24.70 24.29
N PHE A 189 -3.99 -24.18 25.49
CA PHE A 189 -3.24 -24.84 26.57
C PHE A 189 -4.07 -25.84 27.36
N PHE A 190 -5.33 -25.59 27.53
CA PHE A 190 -6.20 -26.38 28.43
C PHE A 190 -7.34 -27.10 27.71
N GLY A 191 -7.40 -27.02 26.40
CA GLY A 191 -8.40 -27.72 25.56
C GLY A 191 -9.78 -27.08 25.51
N VAL A 192 -10.18 -26.32 26.54
CA VAL A 192 -11.48 -25.61 26.61
C VAL A 192 -11.24 -24.15 26.97
N GLY A 193 -11.96 -23.24 26.35
CA GLY A 193 -11.89 -21.82 26.67
C GLY A 193 -12.45 -21.48 28.06
N LEU A 194 -12.04 -20.33 28.62
CA LEU A 194 -12.62 -19.78 29.86
C LEU A 194 -14.10 -19.45 29.67
N VAL A 195 -14.45 -19.02 28.48
CA VAL A 195 -15.84 -18.78 28.05
C VAL A 195 -16.10 -19.71 26.86
N LYS A 196 -17.19 -20.47 26.97
CA LYS A 196 -17.67 -21.37 25.90
C LYS A 196 -18.51 -20.64 24.87
#